data_a5efbec1f5bc2eb621ea784902347c90
#
_entry.id   a5efbec1f5bc2eb621ea784902347c90
#
_cell.length_a   1.000
_cell.length_b   1.000
_cell.length_c   1.000
_cell.angle_alpha   90.00
_cell.angle_beta   90.00
_cell.angle_gamma   90.00
#
_symmetry.space_group_name_H-M   'P 1'
#
loop_
_entity.id
_entity.type
_entity.pdbx_description
1 polymer ?
#
loop_
_entity_poly.entity_id
_entity_poly.type
_entity_poly.pdbx_seq_one_letter_code
_entity_poly.pdbx_strand_id
1 'polypeptide(L)'
;GWNLAYIFVLLPAVLAFPIFNVVKKEDIEKIDFKFIFFLAACMSIGFVAASIGITDVIAAIILPYMQNVGTYGLVAMTWLLGVCVNFLLTPLAAMASFGAPLTSIAMGLGIDPYAMIYAFNNGLDQVLFPYEYAIYLLYFSFGMIEMKDFIKFFGVKMVCSFAFIMVLVVPYWKLIGIL
;
A
#
# COMPACT_ATOMS: atom_id res chain seq x y z
N GLY A 1 -24.59 5.08 -8.73
CA GLY A 1 -24.49 4.26 -7.53
C GLY A 1 -24.16 5.11 -6.32
N TRP A 2 -24.49 4.66 -5.14
CA TRP A 2 -24.22 5.37 -3.88
C TRP A 2 -22.70 5.41 -3.67
N ASN A 3 -22.17 6.56 -3.31
CA ASN A 3 -20.76 6.68 -2.95
C ASN A 3 -20.50 5.91 -1.64
N LEU A 4 -19.54 5.02 -1.67
CA LEU A 4 -19.20 4.14 -0.54
C LEU A 4 -18.91 4.95 0.74
N ALA A 5 -18.34 6.15 0.60
CA ALA A 5 -18.06 7.05 1.71
C ALA A 5 -19.31 7.42 2.51
N TYR A 6 -20.47 7.64 1.85
CA TYR A 6 -21.70 7.93 2.54
C TYR A 6 -22.21 6.73 3.35
N ILE A 7 -22.02 5.52 2.85
CA ILE A 7 -22.42 4.29 3.58
C ILE A 7 -21.57 4.15 4.85
N PHE A 8 -20.27 4.41 4.78
CA PHE A 8 -19.39 4.35 5.95
C PHE A 8 -19.66 5.43 7.00
N VAL A 9 -20.26 6.55 6.62
CA VAL A 9 -20.69 7.59 7.56
C VAL A 9 -22.08 7.31 8.11
N LEU A 10 -23.03 6.93 7.24
CA LEU A 10 -24.42 6.73 7.63
C LEU A 10 -24.63 5.48 8.49
N LEU A 11 -23.94 4.38 8.19
CA LEU A 11 -24.13 3.13 8.94
C LEU A 11 -23.75 3.27 10.42
N PRO A 12 -22.58 3.80 10.81
CA PRO A 12 -22.26 4.08 12.21
C PRO A 12 -23.22 5.07 12.86
N ALA A 13 -23.66 6.11 12.13
CA ALA A 13 -24.63 7.07 12.64
C ALA A 13 -25.97 6.40 12.98
N VAL A 14 -26.45 5.49 12.14
CA VAL A 14 -27.67 4.69 12.41
C VAL A 14 -27.45 3.78 13.62
N LEU A 15 -26.29 3.12 13.72
CA LEU A 15 -25.96 2.23 14.85
C LEU A 15 -25.79 2.96 16.19
N ALA A 16 -25.54 4.27 16.15
CA ALA A 16 -25.49 5.14 17.33
C ALA A 16 -26.88 5.55 17.85
N PHE A 17 -27.95 5.32 17.08
CA PHE A 17 -29.30 5.63 17.54
C PHE A 17 -29.66 4.80 18.77
N PRO A 18 -30.40 5.38 19.75
CA PRO A 18 -30.80 4.73 21.02
C PRO A 18 -31.50 3.39 20.86
N ILE A 19 -32.21 3.20 19.72
CA ILE A 19 -32.94 1.96 19.42
C ILE A 19 -31.96 0.78 19.21
N PHE A 20 -30.84 1.02 18.57
CA PHE A 20 -29.83 -0.03 18.27
C PHE A 20 -28.81 -0.18 19.40
N ASN A 21 -28.44 0.91 20.06
CA ASN A 21 -27.52 0.99 21.20
C ASN A 21 -26.20 0.19 21.01
N VAL A 22 -25.73 0.10 19.76
CA VAL A 22 -24.49 -0.63 19.39
C VAL A 22 -23.28 0.26 19.59
N VAL A 23 -23.37 1.53 19.18
CA VAL A 23 -22.29 2.53 19.35
C VAL A 23 -22.67 3.44 20.50
N LYS A 24 -21.82 3.49 21.52
CA LYS A 24 -22.00 4.31 22.72
C LYS A 24 -21.14 5.56 22.65
N LYS A 25 -21.44 6.54 23.50
CA LYS A 25 -20.67 7.77 23.62
C LYS A 25 -19.19 7.49 23.96
N GLU A 26 -18.95 6.52 24.83
CA GLU A 26 -17.62 6.10 25.26
C GLU A 26 -16.78 5.52 24.11
N ASP A 27 -17.43 4.94 23.09
CA ASP A 27 -16.74 4.40 21.90
C ASP A 27 -16.28 5.54 20.99
N ILE A 28 -17.09 6.62 20.89
CA ILE A 28 -16.72 7.82 20.14
C ILE A 28 -15.54 8.54 20.82
N GLU A 29 -15.50 8.59 22.15
CA GLU A 29 -14.42 9.19 22.92
C GLU A 29 -13.09 8.43 22.77
N LYS A 30 -13.13 7.14 22.40
CA LYS A 30 -11.95 6.31 22.13
C LYS A 30 -11.39 6.47 20.72
N ILE A 31 -12.04 7.25 19.85
CA ILE A 31 -11.53 7.47 18.49
C ILE A 31 -10.18 8.19 18.56
N ASP A 32 -9.18 7.59 17.93
CA ASP A 32 -7.86 8.22 17.82
C ASP A 32 -7.85 9.27 16.71
N PHE A 33 -8.23 10.49 17.08
CA PHE A 33 -8.20 11.63 16.16
C PHE A 33 -6.78 11.94 15.65
N LYS A 34 -5.72 11.61 16.42
CA LYS A 34 -4.33 11.79 15.96
C LYS A 34 -4.05 10.92 14.76
N PHE A 35 -4.56 9.69 14.77
CA PHE A 35 -4.44 8.78 13.63
C PHE A 35 -5.19 9.30 12.40
N ILE A 36 -6.40 9.85 12.57
CA ILE A 36 -7.16 10.46 11.47
C ILE A 36 -6.41 11.64 10.86
N PHE A 37 -5.87 12.55 11.70
CA PHE A 37 -5.06 13.68 11.22
C PHE A 37 -3.75 13.21 10.56
N PHE A 38 -3.12 12.17 11.07
CA PHE A 38 -1.94 11.57 10.44
C PHE A 38 -2.27 11.04 9.04
N LEU A 39 -3.37 10.32 8.88
CA LEU A 39 -3.83 9.84 7.57
C LEU A 39 -4.10 11.00 6.60
N ALA A 40 -4.84 12.00 7.05
CA ALA A 40 -5.13 13.19 6.26
C ALA A 40 -3.85 13.91 5.82
N ALA A 41 -2.87 14.05 6.71
CA ALA A 41 -1.58 14.65 6.39
C ALA A 41 -0.81 13.84 5.34
N CYS A 42 -0.73 12.52 5.49
CA CYS A 42 -0.08 11.63 4.51
C CYS A 42 -0.73 11.75 3.12
N MET A 43 -2.06 11.72 3.07
CA MET A 43 -2.78 11.88 1.79
C MET A 43 -2.57 13.28 1.19
N SER A 44 -2.55 14.32 2.02
CA SER A 44 -2.32 15.70 1.57
C SER A 44 -0.95 15.88 0.93
N ILE A 45 0.10 15.23 1.44
CA ILE A 45 1.44 15.26 0.84
C ILE A 45 1.39 14.72 -0.60
N GLY A 46 0.72 13.57 -0.81
CA GLY A 46 0.55 12.99 -2.14
C GLY A 46 -0.21 13.90 -3.11
N PHE A 47 -1.32 14.51 -2.66
CA PHE A 47 -2.10 15.44 -3.47
C PHE A 47 -1.33 16.72 -3.81
N VAL A 48 -0.62 17.29 -2.84
CA VAL A 48 0.22 18.48 -3.08
C VAL A 48 1.33 18.15 -4.05
N ALA A 49 2.05 17.03 -3.87
CA ALA A 49 3.10 16.60 -4.78
C ALA A 49 2.59 16.42 -6.22
N ALA A 50 1.39 15.86 -6.40
CA ALA A 50 0.74 15.76 -7.71
C ALA A 50 0.38 17.15 -8.28
N SER A 51 -0.19 18.04 -7.47
CA SER A 51 -0.65 19.37 -7.92
C SER A 51 0.48 20.32 -8.35
N ILE A 52 1.67 20.16 -7.77
CA ILE A 52 2.86 20.97 -8.14
C ILE A 52 3.77 20.26 -9.16
N GLY A 53 3.34 19.12 -9.72
CA GLY A 53 4.04 18.42 -10.79
C GLY A 53 5.26 17.61 -10.37
N ILE A 54 5.54 17.43 -9.08
CA ILE A 54 6.65 16.58 -8.59
C ILE A 54 6.48 15.13 -9.07
N THR A 55 5.25 14.63 -9.10
CA THR A 55 4.94 13.28 -9.58
C THR A 55 5.36 13.08 -11.02
N ASP A 56 5.15 14.10 -11.87
CA ASP A 56 5.51 14.04 -13.28
C ASP A 56 7.02 14.12 -13.49
N VAL A 57 7.72 14.89 -12.67
CA VAL A 57 9.19 14.94 -12.66
C VAL A 57 9.78 13.59 -12.26
N ILE A 58 9.25 12.95 -11.20
CA ILE A 58 9.69 11.62 -10.77
C ILE A 58 9.40 10.60 -11.88
N ALA A 59 8.21 10.65 -12.47
CA ALA A 59 7.85 9.79 -13.59
C ALA A 59 8.80 9.97 -14.78
N ALA A 60 9.11 11.20 -15.17
CA ALA A 60 10.01 11.50 -16.27
C ALA A 60 11.45 10.98 -16.04
N ILE A 61 11.93 10.98 -14.80
CA ILE A 61 13.24 10.43 -14.45
C ILE A 61 13.24 8.90 -14.50
N ILE A 62 12.19 8.25 -14.05
CA ILE A 62 12.12 6.79 -13.92
C ILE A 62 11.70 6.13 -15.23
N LEU A 63 10.82 6.76 -16.01
CA LEU A 63 10.25 6.21 -17.24
C LEU A 63 11.30 5.67 -18.24
N PRO A 64 12.42 6.38 -18.56
CA PRO A 64 13.41 5.88 -19.49
C PRO A 64 14.05 4.55 -19.09
N TYR A 65 14.19 4.33 -17.78
CA TYR A 65 14.74 3.08 -17.23
C TYR A 65 13.74 1.92 -17.31
N MET A 66 12.44 2.23 -17.28
CA MET A 66 11.37 1.23 -17.30
C MET A 66 10.92 0.88 -18.73
N GLN A 67 11.08 1.78 -19.71
CA GLN A 67 10.65 1.55 -21.10
C GLN A 67 11.34 0.36 -21.77
N ASN A 68 12.60 0.08 -21.39
CA ASN A 68 13.41 -1.01 -21.97
C ASN A 68 13.28 -2.32 -21.22
N VAL A 69 12.47 -2.35 -20.15
CA VAL A 69 12.30 -3.53 -19.29
C VAL A 69 11.00 -4.23 -19.67
N GLY A 70 11.09 -5.52 -19.99
CA GLY A 70 9.87 -6.31 -20.30
C GLY A 70 8.90 -6.36 -19.11
N THR A 71 7.66 -6.74 -19.37
CA THR A 71 6.54 -6.77 -18.41
C THR A 71 6.91 -7.39 -17.06
N TYR A 72 7.61 -8.52 -17.06
CA TYR A 72 8.05 -9.18 -15.83
C TYR A 72 9.04 -8.34 -15.03
N GLY A 73 9.98 -7.71 -15.73
CA GLY A 73 10.95 -6.84 -15.09
C GLY A 73 10.30 -5.59 -14.50
N LEU A 74 9.31 -5.03 -15.19
CA LEU A 74 8.53 -3.89 -14.70
C LEU A 74 7.82 -4.22 -13.38
N VAL A 75 7.11 -5.34 -13.32
CA VAL A 75 6.44 -5.80 -12.09
C VAL A 75 7.45 -6.09 -11.00
N ALA A 76 8.58 -6.74 -11.32
CA ALA A 76 9.64 -7.04 -10.36
C ALA A 76 10.26 -5.75 -9.78
N MET A 77 10.56 -4.77 -10.61
CA MET A 77 11.12 -3.48 -10.16
C MET A 77 10.13 -2.72 -9.28
N THR A 78 8.86 -2.67 -9.68
CA THR A 78 7.82 -2.00 -8.91
C THR A 78 7.57 -2.69 -7.57
N TRP A 79 7.56 -4.02 -7.55
CA TRP A 79 7.46 -4.80 -6.34
C TRP A 79 8.66 -4.55 -5.40
N LEU A 80 9.88 -4.59 -5.94
CA LEU A 80 11.11 -4.33 -5.18
C LEU A 80 11.13 -2.90 -4.63
N LEU A 81 10.65 -1.92 -5.41
CA LEU A 81 10.48 -0.55 -4.93
C LEU A 81 9.56 -0.50 -3.70
N GLY A 82 8.44 -1.22 -3.73
CA GLY A 82 7.54 -1.35 -2.58
C GLY A 82 8.25 -1.91 -1.35
N VAL A 83 9.01 -2.99 -1.51
CA VAL A 83 9.81 -3.57 -0.41
C VAL A 83 10.81 -2.55 0.15
N CYS A 84 11.56 -1.87 -0.70
CA CYS A 84 12.55 -0.88 -0.26
C CYS A 84 11.90 0.31 0.47
N VAL A 85 10.78 0.78 -0.04
CA VAL A 85 10.06 1.91 0.56
C VAL A 85 9.45 1.53 1.91
N ASN A 86 9.02 0.28 2.08
CA ASN A 86 8.46 -0.21 3.34
C ASN A 86 9.44 -0.15 4.52
N PHE A 87 10.75 -0.22 4.27
CA PHE A 87 11.75 -0.03 5.33
C PHE A 87 11.78 1.40 5.90
N LEU A 88 11.30 2.38 5.15
CA LEU A 88 11.39 3.80 5.49
C LEU A 88 10.03 4.41 5.85
N LEU A 89 8.97 3.95 5.20
CA LEU A 89 7.62 4.50 5.30
C LEU A 89 6.63 3.40 5.66
N THR A 90 5.59 3.76 6.38
CA THR A 90 4.45 2.85 6.56
C THR A 90 3.76 2.60 5.22
N PRO A 91 3.14 1.42 5.00
CA PRO A 91 2.45 1.11 3.73
C PRO A 91 1.46 2.18 3.30
N LEU A 92 0.73 2.77 4.25
CA LEU A 92 -0.25 3.81 3.97
C LEU A 92 0.41 5.11 3.48
N ALA A 93 1.48 5.57 4.15
CA ALA A 93 2.23 6.75 3.75
C ALA A 93 2.91 6.54 2.39
N ALA A 94 3.45 5.34 2.15
CA ALA A 94 4.05 4.96 0.89
C ALA A 94 3.04 4.99 -0.27
N MET A 95 1.85 4.41 -0.09
CA MET A 95 0.79 4.44 -1.10
C MET A 95 0.31 5.87 -1.38
N ALA A 96 0.17 6.70 -0.35
CA ALA A 96 -0.22 8.10 -0.52
C ALA A 96 0.83 8.91 -1.32
N SER A 97 2.12 8.61 -1.11
CA SER A 97 3.22 9.35 -1.76
C SER A 97 3.55 8.83 -3.17
N PHE A 98 3.51 7.52 -3.39
CA PHE A 98 3.95 6.88 -4.64
C PHE A 98 2.79 6.51 -5.58
N GLY A 99 1.55 6.52 -5.12
CA GLY A 99 0.40 6.12 -5.95
C GLY A 99 0.26 6.96 -7.22
N ALA A 100 0.34 8.29 -7.11
CA ALA A 100 0.23 9.19 -8.26
C ALA A 100 1.44 9.06 -9.23
N PRO A 101 2.72 9.06 -8.77
CA PRO A 101 3.87 8.80 -9.63
C PRO A 101 3.77 7.47 -10.38
N LEU A 102 3.40 6.39 -9.70
CA LEU A 102 3.27 5.07 -10.33
C LEU A 102 2.16 5.05 -11.39
N THR A 103 1.05 5.72 -11.14
CA THR A 103 -0.04 5.88 -12.11
C THR A 103 0.45 6.63 -13.35
N SER A 104 1.17 7.74 -13.20
CA SER A 104 1.74 8.51 -14.31
C SER A 104 2.74 7.68 -15.12
N ILE A 105 3.60 6.89 -14.45
CA ILE A 105 4.55 6.00 -15.13
C ILE A 105 3.79 4.93 -15.93
N ALA A 106 2.79 4.27 -15.33
CA ALA A 106 2.01 3.24 -16.01
C ALA A 106 1.32 3.78 -17.28
N MET A 107 0.69 4.95 -17.18
CA MET A 107 0.06 5.62 -18.32
C MET A 107 1.09 5.98 -19.41
N GLY A 108 2.27 6.44 -19.02
CA GLY A 108 3.38 6.73 -19.95
C GLY A 108 3.91 5.49 -20.67
N LEU A 109 3.79 4.31 -20.06
CA LEU A 109 4.15 3.01 -20.64
C LEU A 109 2.99 2.38 -21.44
N GLY A 110 1.79 2.96 -21.42
CA GLY A 110 0.61 2.42 -22.11
C GLY A 110 0.03 1.17 -21.45
N ILE A 111 0.30 0.94 -20.15
CA ILE A 111 -0.24 -0.18 -19.37
C ILE A 111 -1.28 0.30 -18.37
N ASP A 112 -2.11 -0.64 -17.90
CA ASP A 112 -3.10 -0.33 -16.86
C ASP A 112 -2.39 0.03 -15.54
N PRO A 113 -2.66 1.20 -14.95
CA PRO A 113 -2.09 1.61 -13.66
C PRO A 113 -2.29 0.60 -12.53
N TYR A 114 -3.36 -0.18 -12.56
CA TYR A 114 -3.64 -1.17 -11.53
C TYR A 114 -2.54 -2.22 -11.40
N ALA A 115 -1.91 -2.65 -12.48
CA ALA A 115 -0.81 -3.62 -12.43
C ALA A 115 0.36 -3.10 -11.60
N MET A 116 0.77 -1.85 -11.81
CA MET A 116 1.86 -1.23 -11.05
C MET A 116 1.46 -0.96 -9.60
N ILE A 117 0.25 -0.45 -9.37
CA ILE A 117 -0.27 -0.18 -8.02
C ILE A 117 -0.34 -1.47 -7.20
N TYR A 118 -0.86 -2.56 -7.77
CA TYR A 118 -0.93 -3.85 -7.07
C TYR A 118 0.44 -4.46 -6.83
N ALA A 119 1.37 -4.37 -7.79
CA ALA A 119 2.74 -4.84 -7.61
C ALA A 119 3.44 -4.07 -6.47
N PHE A 120 3.32 -2.75 -6.44
CA PHE A 120 3.87 -1.89 -5.40
C PHE A 120 3.27 -2.20 -4.03
N ASN A 121 1.93 -2.27 -3.95
CA ASN A 121 1.21 -2.58 -2.72
C ASN A 121 1.62 -3.94 -2.16
N ASN A 122 1.76 -4.96 -3.03
CA ASN A 122 2.23 -6.26 -2.60
C ASN A 122 3.69 -6.23 -2.11
N GLY A 123 4.53 -5.37 -2.69
CA GLY A 123 5.87 -5.09 -2.19
C GLY A 123 5.85 -4.46 -0.80
N LEU A 124 4.96 -3.50 -0.55
CA LEU A 124 4.77 -2.88 0.77
C LEU A 124 4.31 -3.86 1.85
N ASP A 125 3.62 -4.93 1.46
CA ASP A 125 3.18 -5.99 2.39
C ASP A 125 4.31 -6.96 2.80
N GLN A 126 5.51 -6.78 2.25
CA GLN A 126 6.66 -7.60 2.59
C GLN A 126 7.39 -6.99 3.79
N VAL A 127 7.18 -7.58 4.94
CA VAL A 127 7.84 -7.20 6.20
C VAL A 127 9.05 -8.09 6.41
N LEU A 128 10.17 -7.51 6.81
CA LEU A 128 11.39 -8.25 7.18
C LEU A 128 11.76 -8.03 8.65
N PHE A 129 11.44 -6.83 9.18
CA PHE A 129 11.72 -6.48 10.56
C PHE A 129 10.44 -6.12 11.32
N PRO A 130 10.35 -6.42 12.63
CA PRO A 130 9.15 -6.16 13.41
C PRO A 130 8.72 -4.69 13.44
N TYR A 131 9.67 -3.75 13.32
CA TYR A 131 9.39 -2.31 13.41
C TYR A 131 8.65 -1.76 12.19
N GLU A 132 8.67 -2.46 11.07
CA GLU A 132 8.01 -2.00 9.83
C GLU A 132 6.49 -1.95 9.97
N TYR A 133 5.94 -2.74 10.92
CA TYR A 133 4.49 -2.78 11.14
C TYR A 133 4.17 -2.88 12.64
N ALA A 134 3.36 -1.95 13.14
CA ALA A 134 3.06 -1.82 14.56
C ALA A 134 2.53 -3.12 15.21
N ILE A 135 1.73 -3.89 14.48
CA ILE A 135 1.18 -5.16 14.98
C ILE A 135 2.29 -6.20 15.19
N TYR A 136 3.23 -6.30 14.26
CA TYR A 136 4.36 -7.23 14.40
C TYR A 136 5.32 -6.81 15.51
N LEU A 137 5.52 -5.50 15.69
CA LEU A 137 6.29 -4.98 16.80
C LEU A 137 5.66 -5.35 18.14
N LEU A 138 4.32 -5.26 18.24
CA LEU A 138 3.58 -5.69 19.41
C LEU A 138 3.77 -7.20 19.69
N TYR A 139 3.57 -8.06 18.68
CA TYR A 139 3.79 -9.50 18.87
C TYR A 139 5.22 -9.83 19.24
N PHE A 140 6.19 -9.15 18.63
CA PHE A 140 7.60 -9.33 18.96
C PHE A 140 7.92 -8.89 20.39
N SER A 141 7.25 -7.84 20.90
CA SER A 141 7.45 -7.34 22.27
C SER A 141 7.05 -8.34 23.37
N PHE A 142 6.23 -9.35 23.05
CA PHE A 142 5.91 -10.43 23.98
C PHE A 142 7.09 -11.38 24.25
N GLY A 143 8.19 -11.27 23.52
CA GLY A 143 9.42 -12.03 23.73
C GLY A 143 9.32 -13.53 23.38
N MET A 144 8.28 -13.94 22.66
CA MET A 144 8.06 -15.34 22.26
C MET A 144 8.82 -15.75 21.01
N ILE A 145 9.30 -14.77 20.22
CA ILE A 145 9.93 -15.00 18.92
C ILE A 145 11.29 -14.33 18.93
N GLU A 146 12.34 -15.06 18.53
CA GLU A 146 13.66 -14.50 18.36
C GLU A 146 13.75 -13.72 17.02
N MET A 147 14.55 -12.66 16.98
CA MET A 147 14.73 -11.83 15.79
C MET A 147 15.15 -12.64 14.55
N LYS A 148 16.05 -13.61 14.74
CA LYS A 148 16.53 -14.47 13.65
C LYS A 148 15.42 -15.32 13.04
N ASP A 149 14.50 -15.84 13.89
CA ASP A 149 13.40 -16.67 13.42
C ASP A 149 12.34 -15.83 12.73
N PHE A 150 12.10 -14.62 13.22
CA PHE A 150 11.24 -13.64 12.56
C PHE A 150 11.76 -13.33 11.15
N ILE A 151 13.02 -12.92 11.03
CA ILE A 151 13.64 -12.58 9.73
C ILE A 151 13.63 -13.80 8.80
N LYS A 152 13.93 -14.99 9.30
CA LYS A 152 13.93 -16.22 8.51
C LYS A 152 12.53 -16.52 7.96
N PHE A 153 11.51 -16.48 8.81
CA PHE A 153 10.14 -16.75 8.42
C PHE A 153 9.63 -15.74 7.38
N PHE A 154 9.78 -14.47 7.65
CA PHE A 154 9.31 -13.40 6.76
C PHE A 154 10.16 -13.29 5.49
N GLY A 155 11.46 -13.60 5.55
CA GLY A 155 12.31 -13.70 4.37
C GLY A 155 11.87 -14.81 3.42
N VAL A 156 11.54 -16.00 3.95
CA VAL A 156 10.97 -17.08 3.14
C VAL A 156 9.61 -16.67 2.57
N LYS A 157 8.73 -16.05 3.37
CA LYS A 157 7.44 -15.51 2.90
C LYS A 157 7.66 -14.54 1.73
N MET A 158 8.62 -13.64 1.83
CA MET A 158 8.94 -12.65 0.79
C MET A 158 9.36 -13.32 -0.52
N VAL A 159 10.26 -14.31 -0.47
CA VAL A 159 10.68 -15.06 -1.67
C VAL A 159 9.53 -15.83 -2.28
N CYS A 160 8.71 -16.51 -1.47
CA CYS A 160 7.53 -17.21 -1.94
C CYS A 160 6.50 -16.26 -2.57
N SER A 161 6.27 -15.10 -1.96
CA SER A 161 5.37 -14.07 -2.49
C SER A 161 5.85 -13.54 -3.84
N PHE A 162 7.15 -13.24 -3.96
CA PHE A 162 7.74 -12.83 -5.23
C PHE A 162 7.57 -13.89 -6.31
N ALA A 163 7.91 -15.15 -6.01
CA ALA A 163 7.74 -16.27 -6.93
C ALA A 163 6.26 -16.44 -7.35
N PHE A 164 5.33 -16.33 -6.41
CA PHE A 164 3.90 -16.41 -6.68
C PHE A 164 3.45 -15.30 -7.65
N ILE A 165 3.89 -14.07 -7.45
CA ILE A 165 3.56 -12.97 -8.35
C ILE A 165 4.10 -13.24 -9.75
N MET A 166 5.38 -13.62 -9.85
CA MET A 166 6.01 -13.83 -11.16
C MET A 166 5.42 -15.01 -11.93
N VAL A 167 5.08 -16.10 -11.24
CA VAL A 167 4.64 -17.36 -11.89
C VAL A 167 3.14 -17.40 -12.11
N LEU A 168 2.34 -16.80 -11.24
CA LEU A 168 0.88 -16.90 -11.32
C LEU A 168 0.20 -15.55 -11.62
N VAL A 169 0.58 -14.49 -10.91
CA VAL A 169 -0.15 -13.23 -11.01
C VAL A 169 0.16 -12.51 -12.33
N VAL A 170 1.43 -12.42 -12.73
CA VAL A 170 1.80 -11.76 -13.99
C VAL A 170 1.21 -12.45 -15.22
N PRO A 171 1.27 -13.78 -15.37
CA PRO A 171 0.57 -14.46 -16.47
C PRO A 171 -0.94 -14.24 -16.43
N TYR A 172 -1.56 -14.25 -15.24
CA TYR A 172 -2.98 -13.96 -15.10
C TYR A 172 -3.33 -12.55 -15.54
N TRP A 173 -2.55 -11.54 -15.15
CA TRP A 173 -2.75 -10.16 -15.57
C TRP A 173 -2.62 -9.97 -17.09
N LYS A 174 -1.71 -10.71 -17.73
CA LYS A 174 -1.63 -10.74 -19.20
C LYS A 174 -2.86 -11.36 -19.85
N LEU A 175 -3.42 -12.42 -19.24
CA LEU A 175 -4.62 -13.07 -19.75
C LEU A 175 -5.86 -12.17 -19.71
N ILE A 176 -5.99 -11.34 -18.67
CA ILE A 176 -7.13 -10.43 -18.51
C ILE A 176 -6.89 -9.03 -19.11
N GLY A 177 -5.72 -8.80 -19.73
CA GLY A 177 -5.42 -7.55 -20.45
C GLY A 177 -5.09 -6.35 -19.55
N ILE A 178 -4.60 -6.58 -18.32
CA ILE A 178 -4.10 -5.53 -17.43
C ILE A 178 -2.62 -5.21 -17.74
N LEU A 179 -1.86 -6.16 -18.30
CA LEU A 179 -0.45 -6.04 -18.69
C LEU A 179 -0.24 -6.37 -20.17
#